data_de7092c79c268d14a748b36cdee579a9
#
_entry.id   de7092c79c268d14a748b36cdee579a9
#
_cell.length_a   1.000
_cell.length_b   1.000
_cell.length_c   1.000
_cell.angle_alpha   90.00
_cell.angle_beta   90.00
_cell.angle_gamma   90.00
#
_symmetry.space_group_name_H-M   'P 1'
#
loop_
_entity.id
_entity.type
_entity.pdbx_description
1 polymer ?
#
loop_
_entity_poly.entity_id
_entity_poly.type
_entity_poly.pdbx_seq_one_letter_code
_entity_poly.pdbx_strand_id
1 'polypeptide(L)'
;MSQLANAIRFLSADAVQKANSGHPGAPMGMAEMAETLWTKFLNHNPANPKFYNRDRFVLSNGHASMLLYSLLHLTGYNLSIEDLKNFRQLHSKTPGHPEYGYTDGVETTTGPLGQGIANAVGMALAEKILAAEFNKDGLNIVDHYTYVFMGDGCLMEGVSHEACSLAGTLGLGKLIVLYDDNNISIDGKVDGWFTENIPQRFESYGWHVVPNVNGHDTAAIQAAIEAARAETGKPSIICCKTLIGKGSANKEGSHKTHGAPLGADEIEATRKHLGWTYPAFEIPQEIYDAWNAKEQGAKLEADWNELFAQYQAKYPAEAAEFVRRMDKKLPDNFDEYVQTALKEVCAKAETIATRKASQNSIEILAKELPELVGGSADLTPSNLTDWSNSVSVTRDKGGNYIHYGVREFGMGAIMNGLALHGGIKPFGATFLMFSEYERNALRMAALMKINPVFVFTHDSIGLGEDGPTHQPIEQTATLRLIPNMDVWRPCDTAESLVAWAEAVKAADHPSCLIFS
;
A
#
# COMPACT_ATOMS: atom_id res chain seq x y z
N MET A 1 -1.72 32.06 3.24
CA MET A 1 -1.24 30.67 3.19
C MET A 1 -0.47 30.38 4.48
N SER A 2 -0.61 29.16 5.00
CA SER A 2 0.07 28.75 6.22
C SER A 2 1.59 28.70 6.02
N GLN A 3 2.35 29.14 7.04
CA GLN A 3 3.82 29.00 7.00
C GLN A 3 4.25 27.53 7.11
N LEU A 4 3.44 26.69 7.75
CA LEU A 4 3.69 25.25 7.82
C LEU A 4 3.58 24.61 6.43
N ALA A 5 2.55 24.93 5.65
CA ALA A 5 2.42 24.49 4.27
C ALA A 5 3.54 25.06 3.36
N ASN A 6 3.97 26.30 3.60
CA ASN A 6 5.06 26.90 2.84
C ASN A 6 6.41 26.19 3.08
N ALA A 7 6.65 25.64 4.26
CA ALA A 7 7.84 24.80 4.51
C ALA A 7 7.89 23.60 3.57
N ILE A 8 6.75 22.90 3.37
CA ILE A 8 6.64 21.80 2.40
C ILE A 8 6.93 22.29 0.98
N ARG A 9 6.33 23.41 0.58
CA ARG A 9 6.50 23.99 -0.77
C ARG A 9 7.97 24.27 -1.07
N PHE A 10 8.65 24.94 -0.16
CA PHE A 10 10.05 25.35 -0.40
C PHE A 10 11.02 24.21 -0.27
N LEU A 11 10.87 23.30 0.69
CA LEU A 11 11.70 22.08 0.73
C LEU A 11 11.57 21.26 -0.56
N SER A 12 10.35 21.15 -1.09
CA SER A 12 10.10 20.41 -2.33
C SER A 12 10.67 21.12 -3.54
N ALA A 13 10.43 22.42 -3.69
CA ALA A 13 10.92 23.20 -4.82
C ALA A 13 12.46 23.30 -4.82
N ASP A 14 13.07 23.54 -3.66
CA ASP A 14 14.53 23.65 -3.51
C ASP A 14 15.23 22.32 -3.81
N ALA A 15 14.68 21.19 -3.31
CA ALA A 15 15.26 19.86 -3.57
C ALA A 15 15.18 19.49 -5.06
N VAL A 16 14.02 19.72 -5.70
CA VAL A 16 13.85 19.49 -7.13
C VAL A 16 14.75 20.40 -7.96
N GLN A 17 14.89 21.67 -7.57
CA GLN A 17 15.78 22.61 -8.24
C GLN A 17 17.24 22.21 -8.11
N LYS A 18 17.69 21.81 -6.91
CA LYS A 18 19.06 21.35 -6.69
C LYS A 18 19.37 20.07 -7.47
N ALA A 19 18.46 19.13 -7.51
CA ALA A 19 18.60 17.90 -8.29
C ALA A 19 18.49 18.12 -9.79
N ASN A 20 18.00 19.28 -10.22
CA ASN A 20 17.64 19.60 -11.60
C ASN A 20 16.71 18.54 -12.22
N SER A 21 15.92 17.90 -11.41
CA SER A 21 15.00 16.81 -11.79
C SER A 21 13.97 16.58 -10.70
N GLY A 22 12.71 16.35 -11.07
CA GLY A 22 11.64 16.02 -10.14
C GLY A 22 10.33 16.74 -10.42
N HIS A 23 9.38 16.60 -9.48
CA HIS A 23 8.00 17.03 -9.64
C HIS A 23 7.62 17.98 -8.49
N PRO A 24 7.76 19.30 -8.64
CA PRO A 24 7.47 20.24 -7.54
C PRO A 24 6.00 20.59 -7.44
N GLY A 25 5.22 20.47 -8.52
CA GLY A 25 3.88 21.02 -8.60
C GLY A 25 2.86 20.37 -7.69
N ALA A 26 2.81 19.03 -7.65
CA ALA A 26 1.90 18.31 -6.78
C ALA A 26 2.23 18.50 -5.28
N PRO A 27 3.49 18.43 -4.82
CA PRO A 27 3.85 18.81 -3.45
C PRO A 27 3.38 20.20 -3.05
N MET A 28 3.52 21.18 -3.93
CA MET A 28 3.08 22.55 -3.66
C MET A 28 1.55 22.65 -3.61
N GLY A 29 0.85 21.91 -4.47
CA GLY A 29 -0.62 21.90 -4.55
C GLY A 29 -1.28 21.22 -3.34
N MET A 30 -0.69 20.16 -2.82
CA MET A 30 -1.23 19.37 -1.71
C MET A 30 -0.74 19.81 -0.32
N ALA A 31 -0.02 20.92 -0.22
CA ALA A 31 0.65 21.30 1.03
C ALA A 31 -0.33 21.51 2.20
N GLU A 32 -1.47 22.18 2.00
CA GLU A 32 -2.50 22.35 3.04
C GLU A 32 -3.22 21.04 3.40
N MET A 33 -3.42 20.15 2.41
CA MET A 33 -3.97 18.81 2.67
C MET A 33 -3.04 18.03 3.58
N ALA A 34 -1.74 18.06 3.29
CA ALA A 34 -0.71 17.39 4.08
C ALA A 34 -0.55 18.00 5.48
N GLU A 35 -0.51 19.33 5.58
CA GLU A 35 -0.48 20.03 6.87
C GLU A 35 -1.65 19.58 7.76
N THR A 36 -2.88 19.62 7.22
CA THR A 36 -4.08 19.28 8.00
C THR A 36 -4.06 17.83 8.45
N LEU A 37 -3.75 16.89 7.55
CA LEU A 37 -3.74 15.46 7.88
C LEU A 37 -2.66 15.14 8.92
N TRP A 38 -1.41 15.57 8.68
CA TRP A 38 -0.27 15.15 9.48
C TRP A 38 -0.17 15.83 10.85
N THR A 39 -0.71 17.05 10.98
CA THR A 39 -0.68 17.76 12.27
C THR A 39 -1.90 17.48 13.14
N LYS A 40 -3.03 17.03 12.58
CA LYS A 40 -4.29 16.92 13.34
C LYS A 40 -4.87 15.51 13.43
N PHE A 41 -4.54 14.61 12.48
CA PHE A 41 -5.25 13.34 12.38
C PHE A 41 -4.34 12.11 12.35
N LEU A 42 -3.19 12.18 11.69
CA LEU A 42 -2.33 11.02 11.48
C LEU A 42 -1.67 10.58 12.78
N ASN A 43 -2.00 9.38 13.25
CA ASN A 43 -1.39 8.75 14.40
C ASN A 43 -0.11 8.03 13.98
N HIS A 44 1.04 8.57 14.30
CA HIS A 44 2.33 8.00 13.96
C HIS A 44 3.37 8.31 15.04
N ASN A 45 4.45 7.53 15.10
CA ASN A 45 5.59 7.80 15.97
C ASN A 45 6.87 7.90 15.14
N PRO A 46 7.43 9.11 14.92
CA PRO A 46 8.68 9.27 14.19
C PRO A 46 9.88 8.52 14.79
N ALA A 47 9.87 8.30 16.11
CA ALA A 47 10.92 7.55 16.81
C ALA A 47 10.79 6.03 16.63
N ASN A 48 9.57 5.53 16.34
CA ASN A 48 9.29 4.13 16.00
C ASN A 48 8.41 4.02 14.75
N PRO A 49 8.99 4.12 13.56
CA PRO A 49 8.25 4.03 12.29
C PRO A 49 7.51 2.71 12.08
N LYS A 50 7.80 1.69 12.89
CA LYS A 50 7.20 0.35 12.82
C LYS A 50 6.18 0.07 13.94
N PHE A 51 5.79 1.08 14.71
CA PHE A 51 4.73 0.95 15.72
C PHE A 51 3.51 0.24 15.12
N TYR A 52 3.04 -0.84 15.77
CA TYR A 52 2.06 -1.74 15.18
C TYR A 52 0.74 -1.06 14.83
N ASN A 53 0.21 -0.24 15.74
CA ASN A 53 -1.09 0.41 15.57
C ASN A 53 -1.00 1.86 15.01
N ARG A 54 0.10 2.18 14.30
CA ARG A 54 0.19 3.47 13.59
C ARG A 54 -0.79 3.52 12.43
N ASP A 55 -1.27 4.70 12.11
CA ASP A 55 -1.92 4.93 10.83
C ASP A 55 -0.92 4.73 9.68
N ARG A 56 -1.41 4.30 8.52
CA ARG A 56 -0.59 4.18 7.29
C ARG A 56 -0.88 5.36 6.38
N PHE A 57 0.17 5.98 5.91
CA PHE A 57 0.07 7.02 4.90
C PHE A 57 0.66 6.54 3.57
N VAL A 58 -0.13 6.57 2.50
CA VAL A 58 0.28 6.17 1.15
C VAL A 58 0.19 7.35 0.21
N LEU A 59 1.32 7.72 -0.38
CA LEU A 59 1.38 8.68 -1.48
C LEU A 59 1.28 7.92 -2.81
N SER A 60 0.05 7.72 -3.32
CA SER A 60 -0.21 6.94 -4.53
C SER A 60 0.31 7.64 -5.79
N ASN A 61 0.27 8.97 -5.82
CA ASN A 61 0.95 9.79 -6.84
C ASN A 61 2.43 9.97 -6.47
N GLY A 62 3.19 8.88 -6.52
CA GLY A 62 4.55 8.78 -6.02
C GLY A 62 5.56 9.74 -6.65
N HIS A 63 5.26 10.32 -7.81
CA HIS A 63 6.07 11.39 -8.40
C HIS A 63 6.12 12.64 -7.50
N ALA A 64 5.12 12.85 -6.63
CA ALA A 64 5.13 13.90 -5.61
C ALA A 64 6.01 13.56 -4.39
N SER A 65 7.02 12.73 -4.54
CA SER A 65 7.86 12.16 -3.48
C SER A 65 8.39 13.18 -2.48
N MET A 66 8.76 14.38 -2.95
CA MET A 66 9.26 15.43 -2.07
C MET A 66 8.21 15.94 -1.05
N LEU A 67 6.91 15.77 -1.33
CA LEU A 67 5.88 16.00 -0.30
C LEU A 67 6.12 15.08 0.89
N LEU A 68 6.23 13.77 0.63
CA LEU A 68 6.41 12.78 1.70
C LEU A 68 7.75 12.97 2.41
N TYR A 69 8.83 13.19 1.69
CA TYR A 69 10.15 13.43 2.31
C TYR A 69 10.18 14.70 3.17
N SER A 70 9.53 15.77 2.72
CA SER A 70 9.39 16.99 3.53
C SER A 70 8.61 16.74 4.81
N LEU A 71 7.52 15.98 4.75
CA LEU A 71 6.71 15.60 5.91
C LEU A 71 7.50 14.73 6.89
N LEU A 72 8.20 13.71 6.41
CA LEU A 72 9.02 12.84 7.26
C LEU A 72 10.13 13.64 7.95
N HIS A 73 10.80 14.55 7.22
CA HIS A 73 11.82 15.42 7.79
C HIS A 73 11.24 16.34 8.87
N LEU A 74 10.17 17.08 8.55
CA LEU A 74 9.57 18.08 9.44
C LEU A 74 8.98 17.45 10.71
N THR A 75 8.38 16.29 10.62
CA THR A 75 7.76 15.60 11.76
C THR A 75 8.75 14.85 12.64
N GLY A 76 10.00 14.72 12.21
CA GLY A 76 11.10 14.25 13.04
C GLY A 76 11.52 12.80 12.86
N TYR A 77 11.19 12.18 11.71
CA TYR A 77 11.78 10.91 11.33
C TYR A 77 13.28 11.02 11.08
N ASN A 78 13.96 9.90 10.97
CA ASN A 78 15.41 9.85 10.69
C ASN A 78 15.73 10.22 9.23
N LEU A 79 15.36 11.42 8.85
CA LEU A 79 15.57 11.99 7.53
C LEU A 79 16.05 13.44 7.69
N SER A 80 17.34 13.67 7.46
CA SER A 80 17.99 14.96 7.68
C SER A 80 17.78 15.93 6.51
N ILE A 81 18.07 17.22 6.75
CA ILE A 81 18.05 18.22 5.67
C ILE A 81 19.10 17.88 4.59
N GLU A 82 20.22 17.26 4.95
CA GLU A 82 21.24 16.81 4.00
C GLU A 82 20.73 15.65 3.12
N ASP A 83 19.87 14.78 3.68
CA ASP A 83 19.20 13.74 2.88
C ASP A 83 18.25 14.38 1.84
N LEU A 84 17.52 15.45 2.20
CA LEU A 84 16.68 16.20 1.26
C LEU A 84 17.52 16.88 0.18
N LYS A 85 18.66 17.46 0.52
CA LYS A 85 19.61 18.07 -0.43
C LYS A 85 20.17 17.04 -1.42
N ASN A 86 20.17 15.75 -1.06
CA ASN A 86 20.62 14.64 -1.90
C ASN A 86 19.47 13.95 -2.64
N PHE A 87 18.33 14.63 -2.82
CA PHE A 87 17.21 14.12 -3.59
C PHE A 87 17.64 13.62 -4.98
N ARG A 88 17.22 12.41 -5.35
CA ARG A 88 17.54 11.72 -6.62
C ARG A 88 19.02 11.42 -6.85
N GLN A 89 19.85 11.51 -5.83
CA GLN A 89 21.24 11.08 -5.97
C GLN A 89 21.37 9.58 -5.71
N LEU A 90 22.37 8.95 -6.34
CA LEU A 90 22.60 7.51 -6.18
C LEU A 90 22.85 7.17 -4.70
N HIS A 91 22.20 6.13 -4.21
CA HIS A 91 22.24 5.66 -2.82
C HIS A 91 21.74 6.65 -1.76
N SER A 92 21.04 7.72 -2.15
CA SER A 92 20.42 8.62 -1.19
C SER A 92 19.20 7.97 -0.52
N LYS A 93 18.84 8.47 0.68
CA LYS A 93 17.57 8.10 1.36
C LYS A 93 16.34 8.72 0.70
N THR A 94 16.50 9.56 -0.30
CA THR A 94 15.44 10.28 -1.00
C THR A 94 15.45 9.98 -2.50
N PRO A 95 15.15 8.72 -2.90
CA PRO A 95 15.04 8.35 -4.30
C PRO A 95 13.94 9.13 -5.01
N GLY A 96 13.93 9.13 -6.34
CA GLY A 96 13.03 9.95 -7.15
C GLY A 96 11.53 9.70 -6.91
N HIS A 97 11.19 8.49 -6.49
CA HIS A 97 9.87 8.05 -6.03
C HIS A 97 10.04 7.34 -4.69
N PRO A 98 9.05 7.34 -3.79
CA PRO A 98 9.18 6.69 -2.49
C PRO A 98 9.47 5.19 -2.63
N GLU A 99 10.46 4.70 -1.89
CA GLU A 99 10.85 3.29 -1.89
C GLU A 99 10.78 2.71 -0.48
N TYR A 100 9.99 1.65 -0.33
CA TYR A 100 9.88 0.90 0.92
C TYR A 100 11.23 0.29 1.31
N GLY A 101 11.61 0.48 2.57
CA GLY A 101 12.87 -0.02 3.12
C GLY A 101 14.08 0.90 2.93
N TYR A 102 13.97 1.98 2.14
CA TYR A 102 15.04 2.99 1.99
C TYR A 102 14.88 4.17 2.94
N THR A 103 13.65 4.60 3.16
CA THR A 103 13.32 5.76 4.01
C THR A 103 12.36 5.34 5.11
N ASP A 104 12.73 5.58 6.36
CA ASP A 104 11.84 5.32 7.50
C ASP A 104 10.55 6.13 7.36
N GLY A 105 9.40 5.46 7.56
CA GLY A 105 8.08 6.06 7.42
C GLY A 105 7.46 5.94 6.02
N VAL A 106 8.18 5.42 5.02
CA VAL A 106 7.61 5.06 3.71
C VAL A 106 6.95 3.68 3.81
N GLU A 107 5.62 3.63 3.65
CA GLU A 107 4.83 2.41 3.83
C GLU A 107 4.79 1.50 2.60
N THR A 108 5.00 2.06 1.41
CA THR A 108 5.03 1.32 0.14
C THR A 108 5.83 2.05 -0.92
N THR A 109 6.40 1.30 -1.86
CA THR A 109 7.03 1.86 -3.06
C THR A 109 5.95 2.28 -4.06
N THR A 110 5.96 3.56 -4.44
CA THR A 110 5.05 4.11 -5.44
C THR A 110 5.84 4.76 -6.59
N GLY A 111 5.13 5.18 -7.63
CA GLY A 111 5.70 5.68 -8.88
C GLY A 111 4.94 5.12 -10.08
N PRO A 112 4.75 3.78 -10.18
CA PRO A 112 3.73 3.20 -11.06
C PRO A 112 2.34 3.56 -10.54
N LEU A 113 1.66 4.49 -11.24
CA LEU A 113 0.37 5.05 -10.82
C LEU A 113 -0.71 3.96 -10.65
N GLY A 114 -1.61 4.16 -9.70
CA GLY A 114 -2.70 3.23 -9.39
C GLY A 114 -2.33 2.09 -8.43
N GLN A 115 -1.06 1.70 -8.33
CA GLN A 115 -0.68 0.63 -7.40
C GLN A 115 -0.68 1.07 -5.93
N GLY A 116 -0.36 2.34 -5.64
CA GLY A 116 -0.37 2.87 -4.27
C GLY A 116 -1.75 2.77 -3.62
N ILE A 117 -2.81 3.22 -4.31
CA ILE A 117 -4.19 3.09 -3.79
C ILE A 117 -4.58 1.61 -3.64
N ALA A 118 -4.17 0.73 -4.55
CA ALA A 118 -4.44 -0.69 -4.43
C ALA A 118 -3.70 -1.33 -3.23
N ASN A 119 -2.44 -0.92 -2.97
CA ASN A 119 -1.73 -1.34 -1.75
C ASN A 119 -2.45 -0.83 -0.49
N ALA A 120 -2.94 0.42 -0.51
CA ALA A 120 -3.70 0.99 0.61
C ALA A 120 -5.01 0.23 0.89
N VAL A 121 -5.69 -0.24 -0.15
CA VAL A 121 -6.84 -1.16 -0.01
C VAL A 121 -6.41 -2.43 0.74
N GLY A 122 -5.26 -3.00 0.38
CA GLY A 122 -4.69 -4.15 1.08
C GLY A 122 -4.36 -3.87 2.55
N MET A 123 -3.80 -2.70 2.86
CA MET A 123 -3.50 -2.29 4.24
C MET A 123 -4.78 -2.11 5.08
N ALA A 124 -5.81 -1.46 4.54
CA ALA A 124 -7.09 -1.31 5.22
C ALA A 124 -7.84 -2.66 5.39
N LEU A 125 -7.67 -3.57 4.43
CA LEU A 125 -8.22 -4.92 4.53
C LEU A 125 -7.48 -5.75 5.59
N ALA A 126 -6.16 -5.60 5.73
CA ALA A 126 -5.39 -6.22 6.80
C ALA A 126 -5.85 -5.74 8.17
N GLU A 127 -6.05 -4.44 8.36
CA GLU A 127 -6.62 -3.89 9.59
C GLU A 127 -7.96 -4.55 9.92
N LYS A 128 -8.87 -4.61 8.95
CA LYS A 128 -10.20 -5.22 9.14
C LYS A 128 -10.12 -6.69 9.56
N ILE A 129 -9.27 -7.49 8.92
CA ILE A 129 -9.10 -8.92 9.22
C ILE A 129 -8.52 -9.08 10.63
N LEU A 130 -7.45 -8.38 10.95
CA LEU A 130 -6.78 -8.47 12.25
C LEU A 130 -7.66 -7.92 13.39
N ALA A 131 -8.38 -6.82 13.15
CA ALA A 131 -9.32 -6.28 14.14
C ALA A 131 -10.45 -7.26 14.46
N ALA A 132 -10.98 -7.93 13.44
CA ALA A 132 -12.03 -8.94 13.63
C ALA A 132 -11.54 -10.16 14.42
N GLU A 133 -10.26 -10.50 14.32
CA GLU A 133 -9.66 -11.64 15.01
C GLU A 133 -9.20 -11.29 16.44
N PHE A 134 -8.49 -10.17 16.59
CA PHE A 134 -7.77 -9.86 17.82
C PHE A 134 -8.49 -8.88 18.75
N ASN A 135 -9.36 -8.00 18.28
CA ASN A 135 -10.08 -7.07 19.17
C ASN A 135 -11.13 -7.82 19.98
N LYS A 136 -11.06 -7.71 21.31
CA LYS A 136 -11.93 -8.45 22.25
C LYS A 136 -12.32 -7.58 23.43
N ASP A 137 -13.60 -7.65 23.84
CA ASP A 137 -14.11 -7.03 25.07
C ASP A 137 -13.78 -5.54 25.24
N GLY A 138 -13.78 -4.77 24.14
CA GLY A 138 -13.44 -3.34 24.14
C GLY A 138 -11.94 -3.05 24.18
N LEU A 139 -11.08 -4.06 24.22
CA LEU A 139 -9.63 -3.93 24.08
C LEU A 139 -9.27 -4.00 22.59
N ASN A 140 -9.33 -2.84 21.91
CA ASN A 140 -9.11 -2.71 20.49
C ASN A 140 -7.62 -2.48 20.21
N ILE A 141 -6.83 -3.54 20.15
CA ILE A 141 -5.39 -3.46 19.87
C ILE A 141 -5.06 -3.21 18.40
N VAL A 142 -6.03 -3.42 17.50
CA VAL A 142 -5.95 -3.11 16.08
C VAL A 142 -7.02 -2.07 15.76
N ASP A 143 -6.61 -0.81 15.66
CA ASP A 143 -7.52 0.32 15.43
C ASP A 143 -6.77 1.49 14.81
N HIS A 144 -6.55 1.43 13.50
CA HIS A 144 -5.81 2.46 12.77
C HIS A 144 -6.39 2.67 11.37
N TYR A 145 -6.16 3.86 10.83
CA TYR A 145 -6.59 4.25 9.50
C TYR A 145 -5.50 4.03 8.46
N THR A 146 -5.92 3.91 7.21
CA THR A 146 -5.05 4.04 6.04
C THR A 146 -5.48 5.29 5.26
N TYR A 147 -4.58 6.26 5.19
CA TYR A 147 -4.78 7.51 4.45
C TYR A 147 -4.02 7.48 3.14
N VAL A 148 -4.63 7.98 2.09
CA VAL A 148 -4.04 7.98 0.75
C VAL A 148 -4.14 9.37 0.12
N PHE A 149 -3.04 9.85 -0.47
CA PHE A 149 -3.10 10.94 -1.43
C PHE A 149 -2.96 10.37 -2.83
N MET A 150 -3.80 10.81 -3.75
CA MET A 150 -3.75 10.41 -5.16
C MET A 150 -4.22 11.54 -6.07
N GLY A 151 -3.79 11.53 -7.31
CA GLY A 151 -4.17 12.51 -8.34
C GLY A 151 -4.91 11.87 -9.51
N ASP A 152 -5.21 12.68 -10.53
CA ASP A 152 -5.95 12.29 -11.74
C ASP A 152 -5.35 11.05 -12.42
N GLY A 153 -4.03 11.02 -12.59
CA GLY A 153 -3.34 9.88 -13.21
C GLY A 153 -3.53 8.56 -12.47
N CYS A 154 -3.63 8.58 -11.14
CA CYS A 154 -3.95 7.37 -10.38
C CYS A 154 -5.34 6.84 -10.70
N LEU A 155 -6.31 7.73 -10.92
CA LEU A 155 -7.69 7.37 -11.23
C LEU A 155 -7.89 6.92 -12.68
N MET A 156 -7.00 7.31 -13.59
CA MET A 156 -7.00 6.84 -14.98
C MET A 156 -6.55 5.39 -15.11
N GLU A 157 -5.74 4.89 -14.18
CA GLU A 157 -5.25 3.52 -14.18
C GLU A 157 -6.35 2.50 -13.87
N GLY A 158 -6.47 1.44 -14.68
CA GLY A 158 -7.49 0.41 -14.51
C GLY A 158 -7.43 -0.31 -13.16
N VAL A 159 -6.23 -0.49 -12.60
CA VAL A 159 -6.04 -1.14 -11.29
C VAL A 159 -6.72 -0.36 -10.14
N SER A 160 -6.83 0.96 -10.26
CA SER A 160 -7.58 1.77 -9.30
C SER A 160 -9.07 1.44 -9.30
N HIS A 161 -9.66 1.21 -10.49
CA HIS A 161 -11.03 0.72 -10.62
C HIS A 161 -11.22 -0.64 -9.93
N GLU A 162 -10.33 -1.60 -10.21
CA GLU A 162 -10.38 -2.94 -9.60
C GLU A 162 -10.34 -2.88 -8.08
N ALA A 163 -9.35 -2.17 -7.52
CA ALA A 163 -9.14 -2.08 -6.08
C ALA A 163 -10.23 -1.27 -5.36
N CYS A 164 -10.60 -0.10 -5.90
CA CYS A 164 -11.60 0.77 -5.26
C CYS A 164 -13.01 0.17 -5.28
N SER A 165 -13.38 -0.53 -6.37
CA SER A 165 -14.63 -1.27 -6.45
C SER A 165 -14.72 -2.36 -5.38
N LEU A 166 -13.64 -3.14 -5.19
CA LEU A 166 -13.59 -4.17 -4.16
C LEU A 166 -13.62 -3.57 -2.74
N ALA A 167 -12.90 -2.47 -2.52
CA ALA A 167 -12.91 -1.76 -1.22
C ALA A 167 -14.31 -1.30 -0.80
N GLY A 168 -15.09 -0.78 -1.74
CA GLY A 168 -16.50 -0.41 -1.51
C GLY A 168 -17.35 -1.62 -1.19
N THR A 169 -17.18 -2.73 -1.92
CA THR A 169 -17.88 -4.00 -1.67
C THR A 169 -17.60 -4.53 -0.26
N LEU A 170 -16.34 -4.51 0.16
CA LEU A 170 -15.91 -4.98 1.48
C LEU A 170 -16.17 -3.99 2.63
N GLY A 171 -16.61 -2.77 2.33
CA GLY A 171 -16.94 -1.77 3.33
C GLY A 171 -15.74 -1.37 4.21
N LEU A 172 -14.59 -1.04 3.59
CA LEU A 172 -13.36 -0.73 4.32
C LEU A 172 -13.40 0.67 4.96
N GLY A 173 -14.14 0.83 6.06
CA GLY A 173 -14.42 2.12 6.69
C GLY A 173 -13.19 2.87 7.26
N LYS A 174 -12.05 2.20 7.38
CA LYS A 174 -10.78 2.80 7.82
C LYS A 174 -9.87 3.25 6.67
N LEU A 175 -10.34 3.17 5.42
CA LEU A 175 -9.66 3.69 4.24
C LEU A 175 -10.19 5.09 3.91
N ILE A 176 -9.34 6.10 3.98
CA ILE A 176 -9.67 7.49 3.67
C ILE A 176 -8.74 8.03 2.61
N VAL A 177 -9.30 8.43 1.49
CA VAL A 177 -8.56 8.94 0.33
C VAL A 177 -8.80 10.44 0.20
N LEU A 178 -7.72 11.21 0.06
CA LEU A 178 -7.76 12.61 -0.34
C LEU A 178 -7.30 12.69 -1.79
N TYR A 179 -8.21 13.05 -2.67
CA TYR A 179 -7.97 13.16 -4.10
C TYR A 179 -7.56 14.60 -4.46
N ASP A 180 -6.35 14.75 -4.98
CA ASP A 180 -5.80 15.99 -5.54
C ASP A 180 -6.41 16.25 -6.92
N ASP A 181 -7.57 16.91 -6.92
CA ASP A 181 -8.37 17.24 -8.10
C ASP A 181 -7.91 18.58 -8.67
N ASN A 182 -6.76 18.54 -9.36
CA ASN A 182 -6.13 19.75 -9.95
C ASN A 182 -6.31 19.87 -11.46
N ASN A 183 -6.90 18.87 -12.10
CA ASN A 183 -7.20 18.87 -13.55
C ASN A 183 -5.96 18.98 -14.46
N ILE A 184 -4.77 18.59 -13.98
CA ILE A 184 -3.50 18.68 -14.72
C ILE A 184 -2.74 17.37 -14.70
N SER A 185 -2.30 16.93 -15.87
CA SER A 185 -1.29 15.88 -16.03
C SER A 185 -0.03 16.46 -16.70
N ILE A 186 0.96 15.61 -16.98
CA ILE A 186 2.19 16.03 -17.65
C ILE A 186 1.92 16.57 -19.06
N ASP A 187 0.89 16.07 -19.74
CA ASP A 187 0.49 16.50 -21.09
C ASP A 187 -0.30 17.83 -21.09
N GLY A 188 -0.77 18.26 -19.91
CA GLY A 188 -1.54 19.51 -19.76
C GLY A 188 -2.87 19.31 -19.04
N LYS A 189 -3.88 20.12 -19.42
CA LYS A 189 -5.24 20.00 -18.87
C LYS A 189 -5.87 18.70 -19.32
N VAL A 190 -6.44 17.95 -18.39
CA VAL A 190 -7.00 16.61 -18.65
C VAL A 190 -8.36 16.62 -19.35
N ASP A 191 -8.98 17.77 -19.55
CA ASP A 191 -10.33 17.93 -20.15
C ASP A 191 -10.51 17.20 -21.50
N GLY A 192 -9.41 16.92 -22.22
CA GLY A 192 -9.43 16.23 -23.50
C GLY A 192 -9.43 14.71 -23.43
N TRP A 193 -9.12 14.12 -22.25
CA TRP A 193 -8.97 12.65 -22.12
C TRP A 193 -9.39 12.10 -20.76
N PHE A 194 -9.83 12.92 -19.81
CA PHE A 194 -10.34 12.51 -18.52
C PHE A 194 -11.47 13.44 -18.07
N THR A 195 -12.70 13.04 -18.35
CA THR A 195 -13.92 13.86 -18.15
C THR A 195 -14.92 13.17 -17.24
N GLU A 196 -14.49 12.16 -16.49
CA GLU A 196 -15.33 11.38 -15.59
C GLU A 196 -15.84 12.22 -14.42
N ASN A 197 -17.06 11.93 -13.97
CA ASN A 197 -17.55 12.44 -12.71
C ASN A 197 -17.05 11.55 -11.57
N ILE A 198 -15.93 11.91 -10.96
CA ILE A 198 -15.27 11.12 -9.92
C ILE A 198 -16.18 10.91 -8.68
N PRO A 199 -16.90 11.93 -8.15
CA PRO A 199 -17.88 11.70 -7.09
C PRO A 199 -18.87 10.59 -7.41
N GLN A 200 -19.53 10.63 -8.56
CA GLN A 200 -20.51 9.62 -8.96
C GLN A 200 -19.89 8.25 -9.21
N ARG A 201 -18.66 8.20 -9.74
CA ARG A 201 -17.90 6.96 -9.91
C ARG A 201 -17.69 6.26 -8.56
N PHE A 202 -17.26 6.98 -7.54
CA PHE A 202 -17.03 6.42 -6.21
C PHE A 202 -18.33 6.12 -5.46
N GLU A 203 -19.38 6.92 -5.63
CA GLU A 203 -20.72 6.59 -5.15
C GLU A 203 -21.20 5.24 -5.71
N SER A 204 -20.95 4.98 -7.01
CA SER A 204 -21.32 3.71 -7.64
C SER A 204 -20.54 2.52 -7.12
N TYR A 205 -19.31 2.73 -6.60
CA TYR A 205 -18.55 1.71 -5.88
C TYR A 205 -19.05 1.46 -4.45
N GLY A 206 -19.97 2.27 -3.94
CA GLY A 206 -20.47 2.19 -2.58
C GLY A 206 -19.60 2.91 -1.54
N TRP A 207 -18.79 3.87 -1.97
CA TRP A 207 -17.99 4.71 -1.09
C TRP A 207 -18.81 5.87 -0.51
N HIS A 208 -18.36 6.38 0.62
CA HIS A 208 -18.72 7.71 1.13
C HIS A 208 -17.90 8.76 0.39
N VAL A 209 -18.56 9.80 -0.11
CA VAL A 209 -17.92 10.84 -0.94
C VAL A 209 -18.13 12.21 -0.32
N VAL A 210 -17.05 12.95 -0.11
CA VAL A 210 -17.07 14.37 0.28
C VAL A 210 -16.59 15.19 -0.92
N PRO A 211 -17.53 15.72 -1.73
CA PRO A 211 -17.17 16.39 -2.99
C PRO A 211 -16.80 17.87 -2.78
N ASN A 212 -16.08 18.46 -3.75
CA ASN A 212 -15.84 19.89 -3.88
C ASN A 212 -15.21 20.58 -2.65
N VAL A 213 -14.32 19.90 -1.94
CA VAL A 213 -13.58 20.48 -0.83
C VAL A 213 -12.52 21.44 -1.37
N ASN A 214 -12.41 22.64 -0.81
CA ASN A 214 -11.29 23.54 -1.12
C ASN A 214 -10.00 22.98 -0.53
N GLY A 215 -9.13 22.42 -1.38
CA GLY A 215 -7.86 21.78 -0.98
C GLY A 215 -6.79 22.76 -0.48
N HIS A 216 -7.10 24.07 -0.44
CA HIS A 216 -6.23 25.12 0.11
C HIS A 216 -6.82 25.76 1.37
N ASP A 217 -7.93 25.23 1.89
CA ASP A 217 -8.57 25.65 3.14
C ASP A 217 -8.45 24.55 4.20
N THR A 218 -7.56 24.73 5.17
CA THR A 218 -7.30 23.75 6.22
C THR A 218 -8.53 23.47 7.08
N ALA A 219 -9.44 24.43 7.26
CA ALA A 219 -10.69 24.21 7.99
C ALA A 219 -11.68 23.34 7.20
N ALA A 220 -11.80 23.58 5.89
CA ALA A 220 -12.62 22.74 5.03
C ALA A 220 -12.08 21.31 4.93
N ILE A 221 -10.77 21.14 4.81
CA ILE A 221 -10.11 19.83 4.78
C ILE A 221 -10.32 19.11 6.12
N GLN A 222 -10.15 19.80 7.25
CA GLN A 222 -10.39 19.23 8.58
C GLN A 222 -11.82 18.70 8.71
N ALA A 223 -12.83 19.52 8.39
CA ALA A 223 -14.23 19.10 8.44
C ALA A 223 -14.52 17.88 7.53
N ALA A 224 -13.88 17.82 6.35
CA ALA A 224 -14.02 16.69 5.43
C ALA A 224 -13.40 15.40 6.00
N ILE A 225 -12.23 15.48 6.63
CA ILE A 225 -11.60 14.31 7.27
C ILE A 225 -12.44 13.86 8.49
N GLU A 226 -12.98 14.79 9.28
CA GLU A 226 -13.88 14.46 10.39
C GLU A 226 -15.13 13.72 9.89
N ALA A 227 -15.75 14.19 8.80
CA ALA A 227 -16.89 13.52 8.18
C ALA A 227 -16.52 12.12 7.66
N ALA A 228 -15.35 11.97 7.03
CA ALA A 228 -14.84 10.69 6.56
C ALA A 228 -14.59 9.70 7.72
N ARG A 229 -14.05 10.17 8.85
CA ARG A 229 -13.82 9.34 10.04
C ARG A 229 -15.11 8.96 10.77
N ALA A 230 -16.15 9.76 10.64
CA ALA A 230 -17.48 9.45 11.19
C ALA A 230 -18.22 8.34 10.41
N GLU A 231 -17.87 8.13 9.14
CA GLU A 231 -18.39 7.03 8.33
C GLU A 231 -17.55 5.76 8.57
N THR A 232 -18.10 4.81 9.28
CA THR A 232 -17.38 3.58 9.68
C THR A 232 -17.68 2.37 8.81
N GLY A 233 -18.73 2.42 8.00
CA GLY A 233 -19.20 1.28 7.20
C GLY A 233 -18.76 1.30 5.73
N LYS A 234 -18.09 2.38 5.29
CA LYS A 234 -17.69 2.58 3.90
C LYS A 234 -16.30 3.24 3.84
N PRO A 235 -15.48 2.91 2.85
CA PRO A 235 -14.31 3.73 2.55
C PRO A 235 -14.75 5.13 2.11
N SER A 236 -13.91 6.14 2.37
CA SER A 236 -14.22 7.54 2.07
C SER A 236 -13.26 8.13 1.04
N ILE A 237 -13.78 8.94 0.12
CA ILE A 237 -12.98 9.79 -0.76
C ILE A 237 -13.38 11.26 -0.54
N ILE A 238 -12.37 12.10 -0.35
CA ILE A 238 -12.49 13.56 -0.23
C ILE A 238 -11.92 14.16 -1.50
N CYS A 239 -12.78 14.77 -2.33
CA CYS A 239 -12.38 15.39 -3.59
C CYS A 239 -11.91 16.83 -3.32
N CYS A 240 -10.60 17.01 -3.21
CA CYS A 240 -9.97 18.30 -2.89
C CYS A 240 -9.63 19.06 -4.16
N LYS A 241 -10.36 20.13 -4.44
CA LYS A 241 -10.01 21.06 -5.54
C LYS A 241 -8.74 21.83 -5.19
N THR A 242 -7.71 21.63 -5.99
CA THR A 242 -6.39 22.24 -5.79
C THR A 242 -5.87 22.92 -7.05
N LEU A 243 -4.75 23.62 -6.91
CA LEU A 243 -3.99 24.18 -8.01
C LEU A 243 -2.58 23.60 -7.97
N ILE A 244 -2.18 22.92 -9.02
CA ILE A 244 -0.81 22.43 -9.15
C ILE A 244 0.18 23.61 -9.07
N GLY A 245 1.31 23.43 -8.37
CA GLY A 245 2.28 24.50 -8.19
C GLY A 245 1.74 25.69 -7.39
N LYS A 246 0.82 25.46 -6.46
CA LYS A 246 0.19 26.48 -5.61
C LYS A 246 1.21 27.40 -4.95
N GLY A 247 1.03 28.69 -5.12
CA GLY A 247 1.92 29.72 -4.61
C GLY A 247 3.05 30.11 -5.55
N SER A 248 3.29 29.39 -6.65
CA SER A 248 4.24 29.80 -7.69
C SER A 248 3.81 31.14 -8.30
N ALA A 249 4.74 32.09 -8.36
CA ALA A 249 4.42 33.48 -8.71
C ALA A 249 3.85 33.60 -10.12
N ASN A 250 4.37 32.83 -11.09
CA ASN A 250 4.02 32.93 -12.50
C ASN A 250 3.57 31.61 -13.14
N LYS A 251 3.66 30.47 -12.39
CA LYS A 251 3.41 29.15 -12.95
C LYS A 251 2.30 28.37 -12.22
N GLU A 252 1.63 29.00 -11.23
CA GLU A 252 0.51 28.37 -10.51
C GLU A 252 -0.56 27.88 -11.50
N GLY A 253 -1.05 26.65 -11.30
CA GLY A 253 -2.06 26.01 -12.15
C GLY A 253 -1.55 25.52 -13.50
N SER A 254 -0.25 25.64 -13.77
CA SER A 254 0.34 25.26 -15.07
C SER A 254 0.98 23.87 -15.02
N HIS A 255 0.79 23.08 -16.09
CA HIS A 255 1.49 21.81 -16.31
C HIS A 255 3.02 21.94 -16.28
N LYS A 256 3.55 23.17 -16.50
CA LYS A 256 4.99 23.45 -16.43
C LYS A 256 5.59 23.22 -15.03
N THR A 257 4.74 23.15 -14.00
CA THR A 257 5.17 22.82 -12.63
C THR A 257 5.11 21.31 -12.35
N HIS A 258 4.52 20.51 -13.26
CA HIS A 258 4.26 19.09 -13.01
C HIS A 258 5.56 18.31 -12.84
N GLY A 259 6.42 18.25 -13.84
CA GLY A 259 7.54 17.31 -13.92
C GLY A 259 8.91 17.95 -14.22
N ALA A 260 9.08 19.22 -13.92
CA ALA A 260 10.33 19.94 -14.15
C ALA A 260 10.63 20.93 -13.00
N PRO A 261 11.90 21.26 -12.76
CA PRO A 261 12.28 22.33 -11.83
C PRO A 261 11.59 23.65 -12.20
N LEU A 262 11.21 24.43 -11.18
CA LEU A 262 10.59 25.74 -11.41
C LEU A 262 11.53 26.74 -12.10
N GLY A 263 12.82 26.63 -11.85
CA GLY A 263 13.86 27.59 -12.21
C GLY A 263 14.17 28.55 -11.05
N ALA A 264 15.43 28.97 -10.96
CA ALA A 264 15.90 29.79 -9.83
C ALA A 264 15.12 31.14 -9.72
N ASP A 265 14.88 31.82 -10.85
CA ASP A 265 14.15 33.08 -10.87
C ASP A 265 12.70 32.92 -10.41
N GLU A 266 12.04 31.80 -10.78
CA GLU A 266 10.66 31.51 -10.35
C GLU A 266 10.60 31.18 -8.86
N ILE A 267 11.57 30.44 -8.33
CA ILE A 267 11.64 30.14 -6.89
C ILE A 267 11.84 31.43 -6.08
N GLU A 268 12.72 32.31 -6.53
CA GLU A 268 12.94 33.60 -5.89
C GLU A 268 11.68 34.50 -5.94
N ALA A 269 11.01 34.56 -7.09
CA ALA A 269 9.73 35.26 -7.23
C ALA A 269 8.66 34.65 -6.32
N THR A 270 8.63 33.33 -6.19
CA THR A 270 7.70 32.59 -5.31
C THR A 270 7.97 32.89 -3.83
N ARG A 271 9.26 32.96 -3.40
CA ARG A 271 9.62 33.38 -2.03
C ARG A 271 9.06 34.76 -1.71
N LYS A 272 9.25 35.73 -2.60
CA LYS A 272 8.72 37.09 -2.45
C LYS A 272 7.19 37.09 -2.41
N HIS A 273 6.56 36.34 -3.30
CA HIS A 273 5.10 36.26 -3.39
C HIS A 273 4.47 35.70 -2.10
N LEU A 274 5.08 34.67 -1.51
CA LEU A 274 4.60 34.03 -0.30
C LEU A 274 5.13 34.64 1.00
N GLY A 275 6.00 35.66 0.91
CA GLY A 275 6.64 36.26 2.08
C GLY A 275 7.57 35.30 2.84
N TRP A 276 8.18 34.36 2.13
CA TRP A 276 9.14 33.39 2.68
C TRP A 276 10.56 33.95 2.56
N THR A 277 11.11 34.43 3.67
CA THR A 277 12.39 35.15 3.67
C THR A 277 13.62 34.27 3.91
N TYR A 278 13.41 32.99 4.15
CA TYR A 278 14.48 32.04 4.48
C TYR A 278 15.18 31.52 3.22
N PRO A 279 16.51 31.34 3.26
CA PRO A 279 17.26 30.72 2.19
C PRO A 279 16.80 29.28 1.89
N ALA A 280 17.32 28.72 0.78
CA ALA A 280 17.04 27.35 0.40
C ALA A 280 17.47 26.35 1.50
N PHE A 281 16.60 25.42 1.85
CA PHE A 281 16.80 24.39 2.89
C PHE A 281 16.94 24.95 4.33
N GLU A 282 16.63 26.21 4.55
CA GLU A 282 16.56 26.79 5.89
C GLU A 282 15.12 26.89 6.36
N ILE A 283 14.81 26.19 7.46
CA ILE A 283 13.49 26.20 8.09
C ILE A 283 13.66 26.79 9.50
N PRO A 284 12.88 27.80 9.88
CA PRO A 284 12.98 28.39 11.21
C PRO A 284 12.51 27.40 12.29
N GLN A 285 13.08 27.56 13.49
CA GLN A 285 12.84 26.64 14.61
C GLN A 285 11.38 26.56 15.00
N GLU A 286 10.65 27.66 14.98
CA GLU A 286 9.20 27.70 15.30
C GLU A 286 8.37 26.84 14.34
N ILE A 287 8.80 26.65 13.09
CA ILE A 287 8.14 25.76 12.13
C ILE A 287 8.49 24.30 12.43
N TYR A 288 9.74 24.00 12.76
CA TYR A 288 10.11 22.65 13.23
C TYR A 288 9.35 22.27 14.50
N ASP A 289 9.24 23.19 15.47
CA ASP A 289 8.52 22.93 16.72
C ASP A 289 7.04 22.64 16.47
N ALA A 290 6.41 23.35 15.52
CA ALA A 290 5.01 23.15 15.17
C ALA A 290 4.76 21.84 14.39
N TRP A 291 5.74 21.35 13.63
CA TRP A 291 5.66 20.08 12.90
C TRP A 291 6.07 18.87 13.75
N ASN A 292 6.85 19.07 14.81
CA ASN A 292 7.46 18.00 15.59
C ASN A 292 6.41 17.05 16.19
N ALA A 293 6.38 15.81 15.73
CA ALA A 293 5.43 14.79 16.18
C ALA A 293 6.03 13.80 17.21
N LYS A 294 7.29 13.98 17.66
CA LYS A 294 7.98 12.99 18.51
C LYS A 294 7.32 12.78 19.87
N GLU A 295 6.96 13.85 20.57
CA GLU A 295 6.34 13.74 21.90
C GLU A 295 4.95 13.12 21.80
N GLN A 296 4.14 13.58 20.86
CA GLN A 296 2.80 13.02 20.62
C GLN A 296 2.87 11.57 20.16
N GLY A 297 3.80 11.23 19.27
CA GLY A 297 3.99 9.87 18.79
C GLY A 297 4.44 8.91 19.89
N ALA A 298 5.36 9.34 20.74
CA ALA A 298 5.79 8.57 21.92
C ALA A 298 4.63 8.34 22.90
N LYS A 299 3.79 9.36 23.12
CA LYS A 299 2.59 9.22 23.95
C LYS A 299 1.58 8.25 23.36
N LEU A 300 1.28 8.36 22.07
CA LEU A 300 0.36 7.44 21.37
C LEU A 300 0.81 5.98 21.50
N GLU A 301 2.10 5.73 21.33
CA GLU A 301 2.65 4.39 21.48
C GLU A 301 2.62 3.91 22.93
N ALA A 302 2.90 4.78 23.90
CA ALA A 302 2.81 4.46 25.31
C ALA A 302 1.36 4.12 25.74
N ASP A 303 0.38 4.90 25.29
CA ASP A 303 -1.04 4.65 25.55
C ASP A 303 -1.48 3.28 24.94
N TRP A 304 -1.00 2.97 23.73
CA TRP A 304 -1.25 1.66 23.10
C TRP A 304 -0.54 0.52 23.85
N ASN A 305 0.69 0.72 24.32
CA ASN A 305 1.43 -0.29 25.09
C ASN A 305 0.70 -0.62 26.41
N GLU A 306 0.10 0.38 27.05
CA GLU A 306 -0.73 0.16 28.25
C GLU A 306 -1.98 -0.65 27.93
N LEU A 307 -2.68 -0.32 26.84
CA LEU A 307 -3.82 -1.11 26.32
C LEU A 307 -3.40 -2.55 25.99
N PHE A 308 -2.26 -2.71 25.32
CA PHE A 308 -1.75 -4.02 24.97
C PHE A 308 -1.36 -4.86 26.20
N ALA A 309 -0.80 -4.24 27.24
CA ALA A 309 -0.51 -4.92 28.50
C ALA A 309 -1.79 -5.44 29.20
N GLN A 310 -2.89 -4.69 29.17
CA GLN A 310 -4.20 -5.13 29.63
C GLN A 310 -4.73 -6.29 28.80
N TYR A 311 -4.59 -6.22 27.48
CA TYR A 311 -4.95 -7.28 26.56
C TYR A 311 -4.15 -8.57 26.83
N GLN A 312 -2.83 -8.44 26.97
CA GLN A 312 -1.93 -9.57 27.25
C GLN A 312 -2.24 -10.24 28.59
N ALA A 313 -2.59 -9.47 29.61
CA ALA A 313 -2.98 -10.04 30.91
C ALA A 313 -4.26 -10.87 30.82
N LYS A 314 -5.19 -10.50 29.94
CA LYS A 314 -6.48 -11.19 29.76
C LYS A 314 -6.44 -12.29 28.70
N TYR A 315 -5.66 -12.08 27.65
CA TYR A 315 -5.57 -12.95 26.45
C TYR A 315 -4.11 -13.24 26.09
N PRO A 316 -3.34 -13.94 26.95
CA PRO A 316 -1.88 -14.10 26.76
C PRO A 316 -1.51 -14.89 25.49
N ALA A 317 -2.31 -15.87 25.08
CA ALA A 317 -2.06 -16.64 23.87
C ALA A 317 -2.28 -15.81 22.60
N GLU A 318 -3.38 -15.07 22.54
CA GLU A 318 -3.70 -14.20 21.41
C GLU A 318 -2.71 -13.02 21.32
N ALA A 319 -2.27 -12.48 22.45
CA ALA A 319 -1.25 -11.43 22.48
C ALA A 319 0.09 -11.93 21.92
N ALA A 320 0.52 -13.13 22.32
CA ALA A 320 1.74 -13.76 21.79
C ALA A 320 1.63 -14.01 20.29
N GLU A 321 0.49 -14.52 19.83
CA GLU A 321 0.21 -14.78 18.43
C GLU A 321 0.19 -13.49 17.60
N PHE A 322 -0.45 -12.42 18.09
CA PHE A 322 -0.44 -11.11 17.45
C PHE A 322 0.99 -10.60 17.24
N VAL A 323 1.82 -10.61 18.28
CA VAL A 323 3.21 -10.15 18.19
C VAL A 323 4.02 -11.01 17.22
N ARG A 324 3.88 -12.35 17.29
CA ARG A 324 4.54 -13.28 16.37
C ARG A 324 4.27 -12.92 14.90
N ARG A 325 2.98 -12.71 14.59
CA ARG A 325 2.57 -12.36 13.22
C ARG A 325 3.04 -10.97 12.79
N MET A 326 2.91 -9.97 13.67
CA MET A 326 3.37 -8.60 13.35
C MET A 326 4.90 -8.54 13.16
N ASP A 327 5.65 -9.35 13.88
CA ASP A 327 7.09 -9.55 13.71
C ASP A 327 7.45 -10.42 12.50
N LYS A 328 6.46 -10.94 11.78
CA LYS A 328 6.63 -11.83 10.61
C LYS A 328 7.39 -13.13 10.94
N LYS A 329 7.27 -13.61 12.18
CA LYS A 329 7.89 -14.86 12.64
C LYS A 329 6.97 -16.04 12.36
N LEU A 330 7.55 -17.16 11.95
CA LEU A 330 6.84 -18.45 11.88
C LEU A 330 6.75 -19.08 13.27
N PRO A 331 5.82 -20.05 13.49
CA PRO A 331 5.83 -20.87 14.70
C PRO A 331 7.17 -21.59 14.90
N ASP A 332 7.64 -21.72 16.14
CA ASP A 332 8.95 -22.31 16.45
C ASP A 332 9.09 -23.78 15.96
N ASN A 333 7.98 -24.52 15.91
CA ASN A 333 7.91 -25.90 15.45
C ASN A 333 7.66 -26.05 13.94
N PHE A 334 7.61 -24.95 13.16
CA PHE A 334 7.18 -24.99 11.77
C PHE A 334 7.98 -25.95 10.90
N ASP A 335 9.31 -25.95 11.02
CA ASP A 335 10.15 -26.86 10.24
C ASP A 335 9.93 -28.33 10.58
N GLU A 336 9.78 -28.66 11.85
CA GLU A 336 9.46 -30.04 12.30
C GLU A 336 8.08 -30.49 11.81
N TYR A 337 7.10 -29.60 11.87
CA TYR A 337 5.76 -29.81 11.34
C TYR A 337 5.79 -30.14 9.85
N VAL A 338 6.47 -29.30 9.05
CA VAL A 338 6.60 -29.52 7.60
C VAL A 338 7.32 -30.83 7.30
N GLN A 339 8.40 -31.17 8.02
CA GLN A 339 9.12 -32.43 7.83
C GLN A 339 8.24 -33.66 8.14
N THR A 340 7.39 -33.55 9.14
CA THR A 340 6.45 -34.63 9.51
C THR A 340 5.39 -34.78 8.41
N ALA A 341 4.78 -33.70 7.98
CA ALA A 341 3.80 -33.69 6.90
C ALA A 341 4.41 -34.22 5.57
N LEU A 342 5.66 -33.87 5.27
CA LEU A 342 6.34 -34.33 4.07
C LEU A 342 6.53 -35.85 4.07
N LYS A 343 6.87 -36.48 5.23
CA LYS A 343 6.96 -37.95 5.35
C LYS A 343 5.61 -38.60 5.06
N GLU A 344 4.52 -38.02 5.55
CA GLU A 344 3.17 -38.54 5.31
C GLU A 344 2.76 -38.43 3.84
N VAL A 345 3.05 -37.26 3.19
CA VAL A 345 2.79 -37.03 1.78
C VAL A 345 3.59 -38.00 0.90
N CYS A 346 4.88 -38.22 1.19
CA CYS A 346 5.71 -39.20 0.49
C CYS A 346 5.19 -40.62 0.64
N ALA A 347 4.73 -40.99 1.84
CA ALA A 347 4.19 -42.35 2.11
C ALA A 347 2.89 -42.62 1.37
N LYS A 348 2.04 -41.61 1.15
CA LYS A 348 0.81 -41.74 0.37
C LYS A 348 1.08 -41.92 -1.12
N ALA A 349 2.12 -41.29 -1.65
CA ALA A 349 2.55 -41.37 -3.05
C ALA A 349 1.39 -41.15 -4.06
N GLU A 350 0.55 -40.16 -3.82
CA GLU A 350 -0.65 -39.91 -4.63
C GLU A 350 -0.28 -39.40 -6.05
N THR A 351 -0.99 -39.90 -7.06
CA THR A 351 -0.90 -39.41 -8.43
C THR A 351 -2.10 -38.51 -8.72
N ILE A 352 -1.90 -37.21 -8.58
CA ILE A 352 -2.93 -36.18 -8.75
C ILE A 352 -2.38 -34.98 -9.53
N ALA A 353 -3.26 -34.12 -10.07
CA ALA A 353 -2.85 -32.86 -10.68
C ALA A 353 -2.12 -31.99 -9.65
N THR A 354 -1.09 -31.26 -10.05
CA THR A 354 -0.28 -30.48 -9.11
C THR A 354 -1.06 -29.33 -8.47
N ARG A 355 -2.09 -28.77 -9.12
CA ARG A 355 -3.01 -27.83 -8.45
C ARG A 355 -3.78 -28.47 -7.28
N LYS A 356 -4.11 -29.77 -7.37
CA LYS A 356 -4.70 -30.50 -6.25
C LYS A 356 -3.67 -30.77 -5.16
N ALA A 357 -2.43 -31.07 -5.51
CA ALA A 357 -1.32 -31.16 -4.56
C ALA A 357 -1.08 -29.82 -3.85
N SER A 358 -1.21 -28.70 -4.57
CA SER A 358 -1.19 -27.35 -4.00
C SER A 358 -2.30 -27.15 -2.97
N GLN A 359 -3.56 -27.51 -3.28
CA GLN A 359 -4.67 -27.43 -2.33
C GLN A 359 -4.40 -28.27 -1.07
N ASN A 360 -3.89 -29.49 -1.23
CA ASN A 360 -3.52 -30.34 -0.10
C ASN A 360 -2.40 -29.70 0.74
N SER A 361 -1.45 -29.02 0.13
CA SER A 361 -0.40 -28.26 0.82
C SER A 361 -0.97 -27.08 1.61
N ILE A 362 -1.91 -26.33 1.03
CA ILE A 362 -2.63 -25.25 1.72
C ILE A 362 -3.38 -25.81 2.94
N GLU A 363 -4.10 -26.94 2.80
CA GLU A 363 -4.82 -27.60 3.88
C GLU A 363 -3.89 -28.01 5.04
N ILE A 364 -2.67 -28.43 4.72
CA ILE A 364 -1.64 -28.78 5.71
C ILE A 364 -1.14 -27.50 6.41
N LEU A 365 -0.68 -26.51 5.66
CA LEU A 365 -0.03 -25.32 6.21
C LEU A 365 -1.00 -24.42 6.97
N ALA A 366 -2.23 -24.30 6.54
CA ALA A 366 -3.24 -23.46 7.18
C ALA A 366 -3.61 -23.91 8.61
N LYS A 367 -3.25 -25.12 9.01
CA LYS A 367 -3.43 -25.61 10.39
C LYS A 367 -2.43 -24.99 11.37
N GLU A 368 -1.22 -24.69 10.91
CA GLU A 368 -0.15 -24.10 11.71
C GLU A 368 -0.01 -22.59 11.47
N LEU A 369 -0.53 -22.08 10.35
CA LEU A 369 -0.40 -20.69 9.92
C LEU A 369 -1.78 -20.02 9.80
N PRO A 370 -2.41 -19.61 10.91
CA PRO A 370 -3.69 -18.91 10.87
C PRO A 370 -3.60 -17.53 10.18
N GLU A 371 -2.40 -16.98 10.03
CA GLU A 371 -2.12 -15.78 9.25
C GLU A 371 -2.16 -15.98 7.74
N LEU A 372 -2.30 -17.20 7.25
CA LEU A 372 -2.42 -17.50 5.83
C LEU A 372 -3.79 -17.02 5.33
N VAL A 373 -3.80 -16.02 4.47
CA VAL A 373 -5.01 -15.45 3.86
C VAL A 373 -4.97 -15.68 2.38
N GLY A 374 -5.89 -16.48 1.88
CA GLY A 374 -5.94 -16.89 0.48
C GLY A 374 -6.98 -16.17 -0.36
N GLY A 375 -6.91 -16.40 -1.66
CA GLY A 375 -7.92 -15.93 -2.60
C GLY A 375 -7.64 -16.34 -4.04
N SER A 376 -8.57 -15.98 -4.91
CA SER A 376 -8.46 -16.23 -6.33
C SER A 376 -9.17 -15.12 -7.11
N ALA A 377 -8.68 -14.85 -8.33
CA ALA A 377 -9.32 -13.94 -9.27
C ALA A 377 -10.48 -14.64 -10.01
N ASP A 378 -11.55 -14.93 -9.27
CA ASP A 378 -12.77 -15.60 -9.74
C ASP A 378 -12.57 -17.05 -10.29
N LEU A 379 -11.49 -17.71 -9.85
CA LEU A 379 -11.12 -19.05 -10.33
C LEU A 379 -10.96 -20.08 -9.19
N THR A 380 -11.58 -19.86 -8.04
CA THR A 380 -11.43 -20.74 -6.86
C THR A 380 -11.63 -22.23 -7.18
N PRO A 381 -12.70 -22.66 -7.89
CA PRO A 381 -12.90 -24.08 -8.20
C PRO A 381 -11.87 -24.67 -9.18
N SER A 382 -11.27 -23.82 -10.02
CA SER A 382 -10.29 -24.23 -11.03
C SER A 382 -8.87 -24.22 -10.46
N ASN A 383 -8.53 -23.20 -9.68
CA ASN A 383 -7.21 -23.05 -9.05
C ASN A 383 -7.05 -23.94 -7.81
N LEU A 384 -8.15 -24.36 -7.20
CA LEU A 384 -8.19 -25.16 -5.96
C LEU A 384 -7.43 -24.45 -4.81
N THR A 385 -7.90 -23.26 -4.46
CA THR A 385 -7.24 -22.38 -3.47
C THR A 385 -7.96 -22.30 -2.12
N ASP A 386 -9.15 -22.82 -2.04
CA ASP A 386 -9.89 -22.96 -0.77
C ASP A 386 -9.46 -24.21 0.00
N TRP A 387 -9.68 -24.21 1.29
CA TRP A 387 -9.43 -25.34 2.19
C TRP A 387 -10.58 -25.49 3.18
N SER A 388 -10.58 -26.58 3.96
CA SER A 388 -11.72 -26.97 4.82
C SER A 388 -12.14 -25.89 5.83
N ASN A 389 -11.19 -25.06 6.30
CA ASN A 389 -11.40 -23.99 7.26
C ASN A 389 -11.37 -22.60 6.63
N SER A 390 -11.46 -22.48 5.31
CA SER A 390 -11.53 -21.17 4.67
C SER A 390 -12.86 -20.49 4.99
N VAL A 391 -12.78 -19.21 5.38
CA VAL A 391 -13.92 -18.36 5.70
C VAL A 391 -13.84 -17.09 4.88
N SER A 392 -14.87 -16.84 4.05
CA SER A 392 -14.90 -15.67 3.19
C SER A 392 -14.90 -14.37 3.99
N VAL A 393 -14.03 -13.45 3.60
CA VAL A 393 -14.07 -12.06 4.05
C VAL A 393 -15.24 -11.35 3.35
N THR A 394 -16.10 -10.70 4.11
CA THR A 394 -17.26 -9.96 3.60
C THR A 394 -17.33 -8.56 4.22
N ARG A 395 -18.31 -7.77 3.82
CA ARG A 395 -18.56 -6.46 4.44
C ARG A 395 -18.69 -6.55 5.96
N ASP A 396 -19.40 -7.54 6.46
CA ASP A 396 -19.82 -7.64 7.87
C ASP A 396 -18.97 -8.63 8.67
N LYS A 397 -18.07 -9.35 8.03
CA LYS A 397 -17.32 -10.44 8.65
C LYS A 397 -15.87 -10.47 8.20
N GLY A 398 -14.96 -10.61 9.16
CA GLY A 398 -13.58 -11.01 8.91
C GLY A 398 -13.50 -12.47 8.44
N GLY A 399 -12.32 -12.88 8.01
CA GLY A 399 -12.08 -14.24 7.52
C GLY A 399 -10.66 -14.39 7.01
N ASN A 400 -10.41 -15.49 6.30
CA ASN A 400 -9.10 -15.83 5.77
C ASN A 400 -9.11 -16.16 4.27
N TYR A 401 -10.25 -15.90 3.58
CA TYR A 401 -10.38 -16.12 2.15
C TYR A 401 -11.04 -14.90 1.47
N ILE A 402 -10.36 -14.37 0.44
CA ILE A 402 -10.78 -13.16 -0.29
C ILE A 402 -11.24 -13.56 -1.69
N HIS A 403 -12.48 -13.23 -2.04
CA HIS A 403 -12.98 -13.33 -3.41
C HIS A 403 -12.63 -12.05 -4.15
N TYR A 404 -11.52 -12.05 -4.89
CA TYR A 404 -11.07 -10.86 -5.63
C TYR A 404 -11.96 -10.52 -6.83
N GLY A 405 -12.72 -11.50 -7.36
CA GLY A 405 -13.39 -11.38 -8.65
C GLY A 405 -12.38 -11.35 -9.80
N VAL A 406 -12.82 -11.05 -11.01
CA VAL A 406 -11.94 -10.97 -12.20
C VAL A 406 -11.11 -9.68 -12.13
N ARG A 407 -10.07 -9.69 -11.29
CA ARG A 407 -9.20 -8.53 -10.97
C ARG A 407 -7.77 -8.98 -10.66
N GLU A 408 -7.07 -9.55 -11.62
CA GLU A 408 -5.74 -10.11 -11.41
C GLU A 408 -4.73 -9.07 -10.92
N PHE A 409 -4.69 -7.91 -11.57
CA PHE A 409 -3.79 -6.83 -11.18
C PHE A 409 -4.17 -6.24 -9.82
N GLY A 410 -5.46 -6.00 -9.59
CA GLY A 410 -5.98 -5.55 -8.29
C GLY A 410 -5.66 -6.56 -7.19
N MET A 411 -5.83 -7.87 -7.44
CA MET A 411 -5.47 -8.94 -6.50
C MET A 411 -4.01 -8.85 -6.09
N GLY A 412 -3.09 -8.86 -7.05
CA GLY A 412 -1.65 -8.80 -6.76
C GLY A 412 -1.25 -7.54 -6.01
N ALA A 413 -1.78 -6.37 -6.40
CA ALA A 413 -1.47 -5.11 -5.73
C ALA A 413 -2.09 -5.03 -4.32
N ILE A 414 -3.30 -5.56 -4.09
CA ILE A 414 -3.91 -5.66 -2.76
C ILE A 414 -3.10 -6.64 -1.88
N MET A 415 -2.66 -7.77 -2.43
CA MET A 415 -1.77 -8.71 -1.72
C MET A 415 -0.46 -8.04 -1.29
N ASN A 416 0.12 -7.19 -2.13
CA ASN A 416 1.28 -6.40 -1.75
C ASN A 416 0.98 -5.52 -0.54
N GLY A 417 -0.18 -4.89 -0.48
CA GLY A 417 -0.63 -4.11 0.66
C GLY A 417 -0.82 -4.92 1.95
N LEU A 418 -1.42 -6.12 1.85
CA LEU A 418 -1.56 -7.06 2.96
C LEU A 418 -0.18 -7.46 3.53
N ALA A 419 0.77 -7.80 2.66
CA ALA A 419 2.13 -8.18 3.07
C ALA A 419 2.92 -7.02 3.69
N LEU A 420 2.76 -5.79 3.16
CA LEU A 420 3.38 -4.58 3.70
C LEU A 420 2.86 -4.23 5.09
N HIS A 421 1.55 -4.36 5.31
CA HIS A 421 0.93 -4.10 6.60
C HIS A 421 1.53 -4.97 7.72
N GLY A 422 1.78 -6.23 7.45
CA GLY A 422 2.19 -7.23 8.45
C GLY A 422 1.01 -7.95 9.10
N GLY A 423 1.31 -9.03 9.82
CA GLY A 423 0.30 -9.84 10.50
C GLY A 423 -0.45 -10.84 9.60
N ILE A 424 -0.27 -10.74 8.29
CA ILE A 424 -0.92 -11.56 7.27
C ILE A 424 0.11 -12.09 6.28
N LYS A 425 -0.02 -13.35 5.90
CA LYS A 425 0.71 -14.00 4.82
C LYS A 425 -0.25 -14.23 3.65
N PRO A 426 -0.29 -13.31 2.66
CA PRO A 426 -1.26 -13.42 1.58
C PRO A 426 -0.83 -14.37 0.48
N PHE A 427 -1.79 -15.11 -0.08
CA PHE A 427 -1.64 -15.75 -1.37
C PHE A 427 -2.85 -15.51 -2.28
N GLY A 428 -2.63 -15.51 -3.57
CA GLY A 428 -3.69 -15.33 -4.56
C GLY A 428 -3.40 -16.08 -5.83
N ALA A 429 -4.46 -16.50 -6.50
CA ALA A 429 -4.35 -17.37 -7.66
C ALA A 429 -5.10 -16.89 -8.89
N THR A 430 -4.53 -17.22 -10.02
CA THR A 430 -5.16 -17.13 -11.33
C THR A 430 -4.55 -18.20 -12.27
N PHE A 431 -4.99 -18.28 -13.52
CA PHE A 431 -4.30 -19.09 -14.51
C PHE A 431 -2.95 -18.46 -14.89
N LEU A 432 -1.97 -19.28 -15.22
CA LEU A 432 -0.62 -18.79 -15.54
C LEU A 432 -0.63 -17.78 -16.72
N MET A 433 -1.48 -17.96 -17.71
CA MET A 433 -1.64 -17.01 -18.79
C MET A 433 -1.98 -15.61 -18.28
N PHE A 434 -2.81 -15.50 -17.23
CA PHE A 434 -3.26 -14.22 -16.70
C PHE A 434 -2.29 -13.58 -15.71
N SER A 435 -1.14 -14.20 -15.47
CA SER A 435 0.00 -13.50 -14.86
C SER A 435 0.41 -12.25 -15.62
N GLU A 436 0.10 -12.17 -16.92
CA GLU A 436 0.34 -10.99 -17.76
C GLU A 436 -0.49 -9.78 -17.30
N TYR A 437 -1.73 -9.97 -16.85
CA TYR A 437 -2.52 -8.90 -16.24
C TYR A 437 -1.95 -8.46 -14.88
N GLU A 438 -1.39 -9.38 -14.11
CA GLU A 438 -0.89 -9.17 -12.75
C GLU A 438 0.57 -8.68 -12.70
N ARG A 439 1.28 -8.75 -13.82
CA ARG A 439 2.73 -8.64 -13.92
C ARG A 439 3.35 -7.44 -13.20
N ASN A 440 2.73 -6.27 -13.30
CA ASN A 440 3.27 -5.08 -12.63
C ASN A 440 3.22 -5.18 -11.09
N ALA A 441 2.23 -5.85 -10.53
CA ALA A 441 2.16 -6.11 -9.09
C ALA A 441 3.22 -7.12 -8.65
N LEU A 442 3.45 -8.19 -9.44
CA LEU A 442 4.52 -9.17 -9.22
C LEU A 442 5.89 -8.49 -9.15
N ARG A 443 6.18 -7.64 -10.14
CA ARG A 443 7.43 -6.88 -10.20
C ARG A 443 7.61 -5.97 -8.99
N MET A 444 6.54 -5.30 -8.56
CA MET A 444 6.58 -4.41 -7.38
C MET A 444 6.78 -5.19 -6.09
N ALA A 445 6.20 -6.38 -5.94
CA ALA A 445 6.46 -7.25 -4.79
C ALA A 445 7.96 -7.59 -4.69
N ALA A 446 8.57 -7.97 -5.79
CA ALA A 446 9.99 -8.29 -5.86
C ALA A 446 10.89 -7.07 -5.59
N LEU A 447 10.52 -5.88 -6.12
CA LEU A 447 11.25 -4.63 -5.89
C LEU A 447 11.19 -4.20 -4.42
N MET A 448 10.03 -4.33 -3.78
CA MET A 448 9.83 -4.00 -2.36
C MET A 448 10.39 -5.05 -1.40
N LYS A 449 10.84 -6.18 -1.91
CA LYS A 449 11.34 -7.31 -1.10
C LYS A 449 10.29 -7.76 -0.07
N ILE A 450 9.06 -7.93 -0.51
CA ILE A 450 7.94 -8.46 0.26
C ILE A 450 7.57 -9.86 -0.21
N ASN A 451 6.82 -10.60 0.57
CA ASN A 451 6.66 -12.03 0.41
C ASN A 451 5.22 -12.54 0.20
N PRO A 452 4.39 -11.95 -0.66
CA PRO A 452 3.17 -12.60 -1.10
C PRO A 452 3.48 -13.85 -1.92
N VAL A 453 2.56 -14.82 -1.90
CA VAL A 453 2.67 -16.04 -2.71
C VAL A 453 1.67 -15.96 -3.86
N PHE A 454 2.19 -15.98 -5.07
CA PHE A 454 1.39 -15.97 -6.30
C PHE A 454 1.24 -17.40 -6.84
N VAL A 455 0.01 -17.86 -6.95
CA VAL A 455 -0.31 -19.23 -7.39
C VAL A 455 -0.85 -19.19 -8.81
N PHE A 456 -0.20 -19.90 -9.71
CA PHE A 456 -0.59 -19.97 -11.12
C PHE A 456 -0.88 -21.40 -11.52
N THR A 457 -2.08 -21.64 -12.06
CA THR A 457 -2.48 -22.97 -12.53
C THR A 457 -2.68 -23.01 -14.03
N HIS A 458 -2.98 -24.19 -14.58
CA HIS A 458 -3.17 -24.37 -16.01
C HIS A 458 -1.94 -23.93 -16.82
N ASP A 459 -0.80 -24.56 -16.50
CA ASP A 459 0.57 -24.08 -16.72
C ASP A 459 1.12 -24.29 -18.12
N SER A 460 0.35 -24.92 -19.05
CA SER A 460 0.89 -25.29 -20.35
C SER A 460 -0.18 -25.50 -21.44
N ILE A 461 0.28 -25.81 -22.63
CA ILE A 461 -0.58 -26.25 -23.74
C ILE A 461 -1.40 -27.51 -23.42
N GLY A 462 -1.03 -28.24 -22.37
CA GLY A 462 -1.78 -29.40 -21.87
C GLY A 462 -3.18 -29.06 -21.34
N LEU A 463 -3.48 -27.77 -21.12
CA LEU A 463 -4.84 -27.30 -20.84
C LEU A 463 -5.84 -27.71 -21.93
N GLY A 464 -5.41 -27.67 -23.20
CA GLY A 464 -6.14 -28.22 -24.34
C GLY A 464 -7.31 -27.39 -24.81
N GLU A 465 -8.50 -27.69 -24.34
CA GLU A 465 -9.78 -27.22 -24.88
C GLU A 465 -10.03 -25.70 -24.84
N ASP A 466 -9.45 -24.99 -23.90
CA ASP A 466 -9.60 -23.53 -23.83
C ASP A 466 -8.81 -22.78 -24.90
N GLY A 467 -7.86 -23.46 -25.54
CA GLY A 467 -7.15 -22.96 -26.71
C GLY A 467 -6.07 -21.89 -26.39
N PRO A 468 -5.53 -21.24 -27.45
CA PRO A 468 -4.32 -20.42 -27.37
C PRO A 468 -4.42 -19.21 -26.42
N THR A 469 -5.61 -18.70 -26.17
CA THR A 469 -5.82 -17.56 -25.25
C THR A 469 -5.54 -17.92 -23.80
N HIS A 470 -5.53 -19.21 -23.46
CA HIS A 470 -5.36 -19.72 -22.10
C HIS A 470 -4.14 -20.65 -21.95
N GLN A 471 -3.48 -20.98 -23.04
CA GLN A 471 -2.33 -21.89 -23.10
C GLN A 471 -1.01 -21.11 -22.98
N PRO A 472 -0.37 -21.04 -21.79
CA PRO A 472 0.85 -20.28 -21.62
C PRO A 472 2.05 -20.96 -22.33
N ILE A 473 2.95 -20.13 -22.85
CA ILE A 473 4.20 -20.52 -23.49
C ILE A 473 5.38 -19.82 -22.83
N GLU A 474 5.41 -18.49 -22.89
CA GLU A 474 6.52 -17.67 -22.43
C GLU A 474 6.45 -17.29 -20.96
N GLN A 475 5.30 -17.45 -20.30
CA GLN A 475 5.03 -16.88 -18.97
C GLN A 475 6.01 -17.36 -17.90
N THR A 476 6.29 -18.67 -17.83
CA THR A 476 7.26 -19.20 -16.87
C THR A 476 8.66 -18.61 -17.07
N ALA A 477 9.11 -18.51 -18.32
CA ALA A 477 10.41 -17.94 -18.65
C ALA A 477 10.48 -16.45 -18.28
N THR A 478 9.42 -15.69 -18.59
CA THR A 478 9.38 -14.25 -18.33
C THR A 478 9.24 -13.94 -16.84
N LEU A 479 8.57 -14.78 -16.04
CA LEU A 479 8.55 -14.65 -14.57
C LEU A 479 9.95 -14.82 -13.98
N ARG A 480 10.76 -15.74 -14.49
CA ARG A 480 12.16 -15.95 -14.08
C ARG A 480 13.09 -14.79 -14.40
N LEU A 481 12.69 -13.87 -15.29
CA LEU A 481 13.44 -12.64 -15.59
C LEU A 481 13.24 -11.54 -14.55
N ILE A 482 12.26 -11.63 -13.66
CA ILE A 482 12.02 -10.64 -12.62
C ILE A 482 13.09 -10.83 -11.53
N PRO A 483 13.95 -9.82 -11.27
CA PRO A 483 14.93 -9.92 -10.19
C PRO A 483 14.24 -10.11 -8.84
N ASN A 484 14.83 -10.93 -7.96
CA ASN A 484 14.33 -11.18 -6.62
C ASN A 484 12.93 -11.85 -6.58
N MET A 485 12.63 -12.67 -7.58
CA MET A 485 11.40 -13.48 -7.67
C MET A 485 11.75 -14.95 -7.69
N ASP A 486 11.23 -15.72 -6.74
CA ASP A 486 11.31 -17.18 -6.79
C ASP A 486 10.21 -17.76 -7.71
N VAL A 487 10.60 -18.69 -8.56
CA VAL A 487 9.66 -19.36 -9.46
C VAL A 487 9.79 -20.87 -9.30
N TRP A 488 8.78 -21.49 -8.73
CA TRP A 488 8.67 -22.91 -8.46
C TRP A 488 7.72 -23.58 -9.44
N ARG A 489 8.07 -24.75 -9.92
CA ARG A 489 7.22 -25.58 -10.78
C ARG A 489 7.28 -27.05 -10.35
N PRO A 490 6.62 -27.38 -9.22
CA PRO A 490 6.66 -28.73 -8.65
C PRO A 490 5.94 -29.74 -9.54
N CYS A 491 6.45 -30.98 -9.58
CA CYS A 491 5.92 -32.05 -10.43
C CYS A 491 5.05 -33.07 -9.66
N ASP A 492 5.09 -33.08 -8.32
CA ASP A 492 4.35 -34.01 -7.49
C ASP A 492 3.89 -33.42 -6.16
N THR A 493 3.29 -34.25 -5.31
CA THR A 493 2.75 -33.82 -4.02
C THR A 493 3.84 -33.41 -3.02
N ALA A 494 5.00 -34.05 -3.05
CA ALA A 494 6.11 -33.76 -2.15
C ALA A 494 6.77 -32.43 -2.54
N GLU A 495 7.09 -32.24 -3.81
CA GLU A 495 7.64 -30.98 -4.32
C GLU A 495 6.66 -29.82 -4.12
N SER A 496 5.35 -30.05 -4.26
CA SER A 496 4.32 -29.03 -4.01
C SER A 496 4.33 -28.55 -2.55
N LEU A 497 4.42 -29.47 -1.59
CA LEU A 497 4.49 -29.11 -0.17
C LEU A 497 5.80 -28.37 0.15
N VAL A 498 6.92 -28.79 -0.41
CA VAL A 498 8.22 -28.10 -0.23
C VAL A 498 8.17 -26.70 -0.82
N ALA A 499 7.66 -26.53 -2.04
CA ALA A 499 7.55 -25.23 -2.68
C ALA A 499 6.66 -24.25 -1.88
N TRP A 500 5.54 -24.73 -1.36
CA TRP A 500 4.69 -23.95 -0.46
C TRP A 500 5.37 -23.61 0.85
N ALA A 501 6.06 -24.55 1.48
CA ALA A 501 6.77 -24.32 2.74
C ALA A 501 7.89 -23.27 2.56
N GLU A 502 8.68 -23.37 1.49
CA GLU A 502 9.72 -22.39 1.20
C GLU A 502 9.14 -21.01 0.83
N ALA A 503 8.02 -20.96 0.09
CA ALA A 503 7.35 -19.70 -0.24
C ALA A 503 6.82 -18.98 1.03
N VAL A 504 6.29 -19.69 2.02
CA VAL A 504 5.83 -19.07 3.28
C VAL A 504 6.98 -18.71 4.22
N LYS A 505 8.14 -19.38 4.11
CA LYS A 505 9.37 -19.03 4.85
C LYS A 505 10.04 -17.80 4.29
N ALA A 506 9.89 -17.53 2.99
CA ALA A 506 10.51 -16.37 2.36
C ALA A 506 10.16 -15.09 3.12
N ALA A 507 11.18 -14.31 3.50
CA ALA A 507 11.01 -13.09 4.30
C ALA A 507 11.09 -11.81 3.44
N ASP A 508 11.91 -11.84 2.38
CA ASP A 508 12.36 -10.67 1.63
C ASP A 508 12.19 -10.81 0.11
N HIS A 509 11.38 -11.76 -0.35
CA HIS A 509 11.07 -11.94 -1.77
C HIS A 509 9.74 -12.67 -1.96
N PRO A 510 9.02 -12.38 -3.06
CA PRO A 510 7.81 -13.09 -3.43
C PRO A 510 8.13 -14.42 -4.12
N SER A 511 7.15 -15.32 -4.12
CA SER A 511 7.24 -16.60 -4.82
C SER A 511 6.09 -16.76 -5.81
N CYS A 512 6.40 -17.25 -7.01
CA CYS A 512 5.43 -17.74 -7.98
C CYS A 512 5.43 -19.27 -7.93
N LEU A 513 4.30 -19.88 -7.61
CA LEU A 513 4.10 -21.33 -7.60
C LEU A 513 3.26 -21.73 -8.80
N ILE A 514 3.82 -22.53 -9.69
CA ILE A 514 3.21 -22.88 -11.00
C ILE A 514 2.77 -24.36 -10.97
N PHE A 515 1.50 -24.59 -11.25
CA PHE A 515 0.85 -25.89 -11.18
C PHE A 515 0.06 -26.22 -12.47
N SER A 516 -0.14 -27.51 -12.73
CA SER A 516 -1.00 -27.99 -13.82
C SER A 516 -2.44 -28.21 -13.37
#